data_41f6068545ea5890246a1d17a927bf77
#
_entry.id   41f6068545ea5890246a1d17a927bf77
#
_cell.length_a   1.000
_cell.length_b   1.000
_cell.length_c   1.000
_cell.angle_alpha   90.00
_cell.angle_beta   90.00
_cell.angle_gamma   90.00
#
_symmetry.space_group_name_H-M   'P 1'
#
loop_
_entity.id
_entity.type
_entity.pdbx_description
1 polymer ?
#
loop_
_entity_poly.entity_id
_entity_poly.type
_entity_poly.pdbx_seq_one_letter_code
_entity_poly.pdbx_strand_id
1 'polypeptide(L)'
;HILDLTAGKTEAAKQISASAFIDACQLLGDAQSQLSGVAMHSATKSYLKKLNLIETERDSTDVEFDTYQGRRVTVDDGCPVGAGGVYTTYLFGNGAVAYGNGSPVGFVATETDRDKQTGAGIDYLINRKAFILHPRGIAYTGAKRDHVETPLRTELAMAENWKPVYESKQLRIVAIKHKIG
;
A
#
# COMPACT_ATOMS: atom_id res chain seq x y z
N HIS A 1 2.06 12.35 -1.31
CA HIS A 1 2.44 12.83 -2.66
C HIS A 1 1.66 12.05 -3.71
N ILE A 2 1.06 12.76 -4.67
CA ILE A 2 0.31 12.15 -5.77
C ILE A 2 0.78 12.78 -7.08
N LEU A 3 1.26 11.96 -8.00
CA LEU A 3 1.45 12.32 -9.39
C LEU A 3 0.25 11.81 -10.19
N ASP A 4 -0.55 12.70 -10.74
CA ASP A 4 -1.73 12.35 -11.50
C ASP A 4 -1.48 12.58 -13.01
N LEU A 5 -1.27 11.48 -13.74
CA LEU A 5 -1.07 11.50 -15.18
C LEU A 5 -2.39 11.55 -15.96
N THR A 6 -3.52 11.29 -15.32
CA THR A 6 -4.82 11.20 -15.99
C THR A 6 -5.28 12.53 -16.60
N ALA A 7 -4.73 13.65 -16.11
CA ALA A 7 -4.95 14.99 -16.65
C ALA A 7 -4.16 15.28 -17.94
N GLY A 8 -3.32 14.35 -18.39
CA GLY A 8 -2.53 14.50 -19.62
C GLY A 8 -3.40 14.75 -20.86
N LYS A 9 -2.92 15.57 -21.77
CA LYS A 9 -3.67 15.96 -22.98
C LYS A 9 -3.77 14.85 -24.04
N THR A 10 -2.84 13.89 -24.04
CA THR A 10 -2.81 12.77 -24.97
C THR A 10 -2.91 11.45 -24.21
N GLU A 11 -3.39 10.38 -24.85
CA GLU A 11 -3.46 9.07 -24.20
C GLU A 11 -2.07 8.57 -23.80
N ALA A 12 -1.05 8.82 -24.60
CA ALA A 12 0.34 8.48 -24.26
C ALA A 12 0.84 9.21 -22.98
N ALA A 13 0.42 10.46 -22.77
CA ALA A 13 0.78 11.22 -21.56
C ALA A 13 0.07 10.73 -20.31
N LYS A 14 -0.99 9.95 -20.44
CA LYS A 14 -1.72 9.35 -19.31
C LYS A 14 -1.14 8.00 -18.89
N GLN A 15 -0.28 7.42 -19.73
CA GLN A 15 0.30 6.11 -19.48
C GLN A 15 1.52 6.19 -18.56
N ILE A 16 1.71 5.14 -17.77
CA ILE A 16 2.93 5.00 -16.97
C ILE A 16 4.14 4.82 -17.90
N SER A 17 5.19 5.57 -17.64
CA SER A 17 6.44 5.53 -18.38
C SER A 17 7.64 5.68 -17.43
N ALA A 18 8.85 5.40 -17.92
CA ALA A 18 10.06 5.58 -17.15
C ALA A 18 10.26 7.05 -16.71
N SER A 19 9.93 8.02 -17.58
CA SER A 19 9.99 9.44 -17.23
C SER A 19 9.00 9.82 -16.13
N ALA A 20 7.73 9.39 -16.26
CA ALA A 20 6.71 9.65 -15.25
C ALA A 20 7.09 9.06 -13.87
N PHE A 21 7.77 7.93 -13.87
CA PHE A 21 8.27 7.33 -12.64
C PHE A 21 9.39 8.17 -11.99
N ILE A 22 10.30 8.72 -12.79
CA ILE A 22 11.35 9.64 -12.33
C ILE A 22 10.71 10.91 -11.76
N ASP A 23 9.71 11.47 -12.46
CA ASP A 23 8.98 12.65 -12.00
C ASP A 23 8.27 12.39 -10.66
N ALA A 24 7.70 11.19 -10.49
CA ALA A 24 7.11 10.79 -9.21
C ALA A 24 8.14 10.72 -8.08
N CYS A 25 9.33 10.18 -8.34
CA CYS A 25 10.42 10.17 -7.36
C CYS A 25 10.89 11.59 -7.01
N GLN A 26 10.90 12.48 -8.00
CA GLN A 26 11.31 13.89 -7.81
C GLN A 26 10.37 14.67 -6.88
N LEU A 27 9.13 14.19 -6.63
CA LEU A 27 8.24 14.81 -5.64
C LEU A 27 8.80 14.80 -4.21
N LEU A 28 9.74 13.89 -3.91
CA LEU A 28 10.48 13.88 -2.65
C LEU A 28 11.77 14.71 -2.68
N GLY A 29 12.13 15.27 -3.83
CA GLY A 29 13.36 16.08 -3.99
C GLY A 29 14.61 15.26 -3.65
N ASP A 30 15.43 15.77 -2.74
CA ASP A 30 16.66 15.12 -2.26
C ASP A 30 16.44 13.80 -1.50
N ALA A 31 15.22 13.57 -0.98
CA ALA A 31 14.87 12.34 -0.28
C ALA A 31 14.42 11.18 -1.22
N GLN A 32 14.47 11.36 -2.54
CA GLN A 32 14.04 10.33 -3.51
C GLN A 32 14.79 9.00 -3.39
N SER A 33 16.04 9.01 -2.93
CA SER A 33 16.85 7.81 -2.70
C SER A 33 16.31 6.91 -1.58
N GLN A 34 15.42 7.42 -0.75
CA GLN A 34 14.79 6.65 0.33
C GLN A 34 13.66 5.75 -0.17
N LEU A 35 13.18 5.93 -1.42
CA LEU A 35 12.19 5.07 -2.03
C LEU A 35 12.84 3.77 -2.49
N SER A 36 12.44 2.65 -1.91
CA SER A 36 13.07 1.33 -2.12
C SER A 36 12.15 0.29 -2.76
N GLY A 37 10.84 0.48 -2.71
CA GLY A 37 9.87 -0.46 -3.21
C GLY A 37 8.76 0.18 -4.03
N VAL A 38 8.15 -0.64 -4.88
CA VAL A 38 7.01 -0.28 -5.72
C VAL A 38 5.92 -1.33 -5.54
N ALA A 39 4.71 -0.89 -5.26
CA ALA A 39 3.52 -1.75 -5.28
C ALA A 39 2.65 -1.38 -6.47
N MET A 40 2.29 -2.37 -7.29
CA MET A 40 1.50 -2.15 -8.48
C MET A 40 0.51 -3.29 -8.74
N HIS A 41 -0.54 -2.98 -9.47
CA HIS A 41 -1.50 -3.97 -9.95
C HIS A 41 -0.85 -4.90 -11.00
N SER A 42 -1.30 -6.16 -11.08
CA SER A 42 -0.77 -7.16 -12.02
C SER A 42 -0.85 -6.71 -13.49
N ALA A 43 -1.93 -6.01 -13.87
CA ALA A 43 -2.09 -5.45 -15.20
C ALA A 43 -1.00 -4.41 -15.52
N THR A 44 -0.65 -3.54 -14.56
CA THR A 44 0.44 -2.55 -14.72
C THR A 44 1.78 -3.23 -14.88
N LYS A 45 2.06 -4.26 -14.06
CA LYS A 45 3.28 -5.06 -14.22
C LYS A 45 3.38 -5.69 -15.60
N SER A 46 2.30 -6.31 -16.08
CA SER A 46 2.25 -6.94 -17.40
C SER A 46 2.47 -5.93 -18.53
N TYR A 47 1.92 -4.72 -18.40
CA TYR A 47 2.14 -3.63 -19.34
C TYR A 47 3.62 -3.19 -19.36
N LEU A 48 4.22 -2.94 -18.19
CA LEU A 48 5.63 -2.56 -18.08
C LEU A 48 6.58 -3.66 -18.57
N LYS A 49 6.21 -4.94 -18.37
CA LYS A 49 6.97 -6.08 -18.88
C LYS A 49 6.95 -6.14 -20.43
N LYS A 50 5.81 -5.83 -21.06
CA LYS A 50 5.71 -5.70 -22.53
C LYS A 50 6.62 -4.60 -23.09
N LEU A 51 6.85 -3.55 -22.31
CA LEU A 51 7.75 -2.45 -22.65
C LEU A 51 9.23 -2.74 -22.31
N ASN A 52 9.55 -3.94 -21.81
CA ASN A 52 10.89 -4.34 -21.34
C ASN A 52 11.45 -3.38 -20.26
N LEU A 53 10.58 -2.88 -19.38
CA LEU A 53 10.95 -1.96 -18.29
C LEU A 53 11.08 -2.67 -16.94
N ILE A 54 10.66 -3.93 -16.84
CA ILE A 54 10.83 -4.77 -15.63
C ILE A 54 12.06 -5.64 -15.82
N GLU A 55 12.97 -5.55 -14.89
CA GLU A 55 14.17 -6.38 -14.81
C GLU A 55 13.98 -7.43 -13.72
N THR A 56 14.51 -8.63 -13.95
CA THR A 56 14.51 -9.71 -12.96
C THR A 56 15.91 -9.83 -12.38
N GLU A 57 16.03 -9.64 -11.10
CA GLU A 57 17.27 -9.79 -10.35
C GLU A 57 17.22 -11.05 -9.48
N ARG A 58 18.39 -11.55 -9.10
CA ARG A 58 18.54 -12.68 -8.17
C ARG A 58 19.24 -12.20 -6.90
N ASP A 59 18.74 -12.66 -5.77
CA ASP A 59 19.38 -12.44 -4.48
C ASP A 59 20.49 -13.49 -4.27
N SER A 60 21.33 -13.26 -3.26
CA SER A 60 22.38 -14.18 -2.82
C SER A 60 21.87 -15.59 -2.43
N THR A 61 20.58 -15.71 -2.17
CA THR A 61 19.88 -16.98 -1.89
C THR A 61 19.25 -17.62 -3.13
N ASP A 62 19.59 -17.15 -4.34
CA ASP A 62 19.05 -17.59 -5.64
C ASP A 62 17.53 -17.41 -5.81
N VAL A 63 16.93 -16.50 -5.02
CA VAL A 63 15.53 -16.11 -5.16
C VAL A 63 15.40 -14.99 -6.20
N GLU A 64 14.61 -15.25 -7.23
CA GLU A 64 14.31 -14.25 -8.27
C GLU A 64 13.25 -13.25 -7.78
N PHE A 65 13.48 -11.98 -8.06
CA PHE A 65 12.51 -10.91 -7.81
C PHE A 65 12.56 -9.87 -8.93
N ASP A 66 11.41 -9.29 -9.21
CA ASP A 66 11.31 -8.26 -10.24
C ASP A 66 11.67 -6.89 -9.67
N THR A 67 12.41 -6.12 -10.45
CA THR A 67 12.76 -4.73 -10.14
C THR A 67 12.27 -3.78 -11.24
N TYR A 68 11.97 -2.57 -10.84
CA TYR A 68 11.66 -1.45 -11.72
C TYR A 68 12.50 -0.25 -11.32
N GLN A 69 13.42 0.12 -12.20
CA GLN A 69 14.42 1.17 -11.94
C GLN A 69 15.14 0.98 -10.58
N GLY A 70 15.65 -0.24 -10.33
CA GLY A 70 16.38 -0.57 -9.11
C GLY A 70 15.53 -0.65 -7.83
N ARG A 71 14.19 -0.67 -7.95
CA ARG A 71 13.27 -0.81 -6.82
C ARG A 71 12.50 -2.11 -6.91
N ARG A 72 12.43 -2.82 -5.78
CA ARG A 72 11.71 -4.09 -5.73
C ARG A 72 10.24 -3.91 -6.03
N VAL A 73 9.71 -4.74 -6.94
CA VAL A 73 8.30 -4.73 -7.34
C VAL A 73 7.52 -5.72 -6.49
N THR A 74 6.46 -5.24 -5.87
CA THR A 74 5.43 -6.06 -5.22
C THR A 74 4.15 -5.95 -6.05
N VAL A 75 3.56 -7.08 -6.38
CA VAL A 75 2.33 -7.15 -7.16
C VAL A 75 1.17 -7.46 -6.25
N ASP A 76 0.14 -6.61 -6.28
CA ASP A 76 -1.08 -6.80 -5.51
C ASP A 76 -2.27 -6.24 -6.28
N ASP A 77 -3.23 -7.11 -6.60
CA ASP A 77 -4.47 -6.72 -7.27
C ASP A 77 -5.43 -5.93 -6.36
N GLY A 78 -5.11 -5.79 -5.08
CA GLY A 78 -5.72 -4.83 -4.16
C GLY A 78 -5.34 -3.38 -4.42
N CYS A 79 -4.35 -3.10 -5.29
CA CYS A 79 -4.06 -1.74 -5.73
C CYS A 79 -5.27 -1.14 -6.43
N PRO A 80 -5.71 0.09 -6.06
CA PRO A 80 -6.96 0.66 -6.55
C PRO A 80 -7.00 0.82 -8.07
N VAL A 81 -8.10 0.40 -8.66
CA VAL A 81 -8.45 0.64 -10.05
C VAL A 81 -9.68 1.54 -10.06
N GLY A 82 -9.50 2.79 -10.50
CA GLY A 82 -10.57 3.78 -10.61
C GLY A 82 -11.40 3.65 -11.90
N ALA A 83 -12.45 4.43 -11.97
CA ALA A 83 -13.28 4.50 -13.18
C ALA A 83 -12.45 4.85 -14.42
N GLY A 84 -12.80 4.26 -15.56
CA GLY A 84 -12.09 4.49 -16.82
C GLY A 84 -10.71 3.85 -16.93
N GLY A 85 -10.43 2.81 -16.13
CA GLY A 85 -9.16 2.07 -16.19
C GLY A 85 -7.96 2.86 -15.65
N VAL A 86 -8.18 3.66 -14.62
CA VAL A 86 -7.12 4.40 -13.94
C VAL A 86 -6.53 3.52 -12.83
N TYR A 87 -5.28 3.12 -13.00
CA TYR A 87 -4.53 2.36 -12.02
C TYR A 87 -3.75 3.28 -11.09
N THR A 88 -3.54 2.82 -9.86
CA THR A 88 -2.69 3.53 -8.90
C THR A 88 -1.50 2.65 -8.53
N THR A 89 -0.30 3.14 -8.80
CA THR A 89 0.97 2.51 -8.41
C THR A 89 1.57 3.30 -7.25
N TYR A 90 2.04 2.61 -6.22
CA TYR A 90 2.63 3.22 -5.03
C TYR A 90 4.13 2.98 -4.99
N LEU A 91 4.88 4.05 -4.74
CA LEU A 91 6.28 3.97 -4.35
C LEU A 91 6.37 4.19 -2.84
N PHE A 92 7.20 3.41 -2.18
CA PHE A 92 7.37 3.52 -0.73
C PHE A 92 8.82 3.27 -0.33
N GLY A 93 9.22 3.89 0.75
CA GLY A 93 10.53 3.72 1.35
C GLY A 93 10.49 2.88 2.61
N ASN A 94 11.66 2.49 3.09
CA ASN A 94 11.79 1.77 4.35
C ASN A 94 11.19 2.57 5.50
N GLY A 95 10.34 1.91 6.30
CA GLY A 95 9.67 2.53 7.42
C GLY A 95 8.53 3.49 7.04
N ALA A 96 8.02 3.45 5.80
CA ALA A 96 6.87 4.23 5.37
C ALA A 96 5.59 3.86 6.14
N VAL A 97 5.45 2.59 6.53
CA VAL A 97 4.34 2.08 7.33
C VAL A 97 4.89 1.49 8.62
N ALA A 98 4.33 1.88 9.74
CA ALA A 98 4.60 1.29 11.04
C ALA A 98 3.62 0.16 11.31
N TYR A 99 4.13 -0.93 11.89
CA TYR A 99 3.35 -2.05 12.38
C TYR A 99 3.49 -2.12 13.90
N GLY A 100 2.39 -2.30 14.59
CA GLY A 100 2.37 -2.52 16.03
C GLY A 100 1.37 -3.59 16.42
N ASN A 101 1.76 -4.48 17.33
CA ASN A 101 0.82 -5.37 18.00
C ASN A 101 0.29 -4.69 19.26
N GLY A 102 -0.99 -4.88 19.57
CA GLY A 102 -1.65 -4.36 20.74
C GLY A 102 -2.31 -5.47 21.54
N SER A 103 -2.41 -5.26 22.84
CA SER A 103 -3.23 -6.08 23.75
C SER A 103 -4.16 -5.14 24.51
N PRO A 104 -5.34 -4.82 23.98
CA PRO A 104 -6.32 -4.01 24.67
C PRO A 104 -6.70 -4.61 26.03
N VAL A 105 -7.18 -3.77 26.95
CA VAL A 105 -7.65 -4.24 28.26
C VAL A 105 -8.80 -5.23 28.05
N GLY A 106 -8.72 -6.40 28.73
CA GLY A 106 -9.68 -7.48 28.56
C GLY A 106 -9.47 -8.36 27.31
N PHE A 107 -8.40 -8.13 26.55
CA PHE A 107 -8.07 -8.93 25.39
C PHE A 107 -7.42 -10.26 25.79
N VAL A 108 -8.10 -11.37 25.44
CA VAL A 108 -7.57 -12.73 25.62
C VAL A 108 -7.09 -13.22 24.24
N ALA A 109 -5.76 -13.38 24.07
CA ALA A 109 -5.15 -13.74 22.80
C ALA A 109 -5.52 -15.17 22.37
N THR A 110 -5.54 -16.10 23.31
CA THR A 110 -5.85 -17.51 23.03
C THR A 110 -6.75 -18.04 24.13
N GLU A 111 -7.85 -18.61 23.75
CA GLU A 111 -8.75 -19.31 24.67
C GLU A 111 -9.30 -20.57 24.01
N THR A 112 -9.78 -21.52 24.82
CA THR A 112 -10.46 -22.73 24.38
C THR A 112 -11.90 -22.69 24.83
N ASP A 113 -12.81 -23.10 23.97
CA ASP A 113 -14.21 -23.28 24.30
C ASP A 113 -14.69 -24.64 23.78
N ARG A 114 -15.72 -25.19 24.41
CA ARG A 114 -16.29 -26.48 24.02
C ARG A 114 -17.80 -26.41 23.91
N ASP A 115 -18.29 -26.65 22.72
CA ASP A 115 -19.70 -26.95 22.50
C ASP A 115 -20.02 -28.40 22.86
N LYS A 116 -20.82 -28.59 23.91
CA LYS A 116 -21.24 -29.91 24.40
C LYS A 116 -22.53 -30.39 23.75
N GLN A 117 -23.23 -29.54 23.00
CA GLN A 117 -24.58 -29.83 22.49
C GLN A 117 -24.55 -30.48 21.09
N THR A 118 -23.44 -30.34 20.37
CA THR A 118 -23.33 -30.86 19.00
C THR A 118 -22.55 -32.17 18.97
N GLY A 119 -23.24 -33.29 18.71
CA GLY A 119 -22.62 -34.62 18.61
C GLY A 119 -21.87 -35.07 19.85
N ALA A 120 -20.64 -35.53 19.70
CA ALA A 120 -19.74 -35.89 20.80
C ALA A 120 -19.05 -34.70 21.48
N GLY A 121 -19.38 -33.49 21.04
CA GLY A 121 -18.73 -32.24 21.46
C GLY A 121 -17.73 -31.74 20.41
N ILE A 122 -17.65 -30.43 20.27
CA ILE A 122 -16.69 -29.74 19.39
C ILE A 122 -15.81 -28.83 20.25
N ASP A 123 -14.51 -28.99 20.16
CA ASP A 123 -13.56 -28.13 20.84
C ASP A 123 -13.11 -27.02 19.90
N TYR A 124 -13.18 -25.78 20.36
CA TYR A 124 -12.74 -24.58 19.64
C TYR A 124 -11.44 -24.05 20.23
N LEU A 125 -10.46 -23.82 19.40
CA LEU A 125 -9.28 -23.01 19.72
C LEU A 125 -9.45 -21.64 19.10
N ILE A 126 -9.65 -20.61 19.93
CA ILE A 126 -9.92 -19.25 19.49
C ILE A 126 -8.62 -18.45 19.63
N ASN A 127 -8.05 -18.02 18.50
CA ASN A 127 -6.92 -17.12 18.47
C ASN A 127 -7.36 -15.74 18.00
N ARG A 128 -7.05 -14.71 18.80
CA ARG A 128 -7.33 -13.31 18.47
C ARG A 128 -6.03 -12.56 18.34
N LYS A 129 -5.96 -11.64 17.38
CA LYS A 129 -4.83 -10.76 17.19
C LYS A 129 -5.32 -9.33 17.00
N ALA A 130 -4.81 -8.40 17.80
CA ALA A 130 -4.98 -6.98 17.60
C ALA A 130 -3.68 -6.39 17.08
N PHE A 131 -3.74 -5.67 15.97
CA PHE A 131 -2.59 -5.00 15.38
C PHE A 131 -3.01 -3.70 14.72
N ILE A 132 -2.07 -2.80 14.56
CA ILE A 132 -2.24 -1.55 13.83
C ILE A 132 -1.21 -1.44 12.72
N LEU A 133 -1.65 -0.98 11.54
CA LEU A 133 -0.81 -0.55 10.45
C LEU A 133 -1.03 0.95 10.27
N HIS A 134 0.03 1.73 10.37
CA HIS A 134 -0.08 3.19 10.34
C HIS A 134 0.97 3.79 9.40
N PRO A 135 0.58 4.60 8.40
CA PRO A 135 1.54 5.33 7.59
C PRO A 135 2.25 6.38 8.47
N ARG A 136 3.58 6.37 8.47
CA ARG A 136 4.37 7.30 9.28
C ARG A 136 4.25 8.73 8.77
N GLY A 137 4.20 9.67 9.70
CA GLY A 137 4.16 11.09 9.41
C GLY A 137 2.78 11.63 9.07
N ILE A 138 1.74 10.81 9.19
CA ILE A 138 0.35 11.18 8.99
C ILE A 138 -0.41 10.83 10.27
N ALA A 139 -1.25 11.72 10.80
CA ALA A 139 -2.09 11.43 11.95
C ALA A 139 -3.52 11.09 11.49
N TYR A 140 -4.09 10.05 12.09
CA TYR A 140 -5.52 9.77 11.96
C TYR A 140 -6.30 10.63 12.95
N THR A 141 -7.10 11.57 12.46
CA THR A 141 -7.87 12.49 13.30
C THR A 141 -9.26 11.97 13.61
N GLY A 142 -9.81 11.11 12.77
CA GLY A 142 -11.16 10.57 12.91
C GLY A 142 -12.24 11.65 12.84
N ALA A 143 -12.03 12.77 12.12
CA ALA A 143 -12.95 13.90 12.05
C ALA A 143 -14.32 13.50 11.48
N LYS A 144 -14.36 12.50 10.62
CA LYS A 144 -15.59 11.91 10.06
C LYS A 144 -15.63 10.40 10.35
N ARG A 145 -15.66 10.06 11.62
CA ARG A 145 -15.71 8.70 12.12
C ARG A 145 -17.03 8.48 12.85
N ASP A 146 -17.78 7.46 12.44
CA ASP A 146 -19.02 7.05 13.11
C ASP A 146 -18.75 5.92 14.14
N HIS A 147 -17.71 5.08 13.91
CA HIS A 147 -17.35 3.99 14.79
C HIS A 147 -16.28 4.39 15.79
N VAL A 148 -16.61 4.26 17.09
CA VAL A 148 -15.76 4.76 18.17
C VAL A 148 -14.56 3.86 18.43
N GLU A 149 -14.73 2.52 18.37
CA GLU A 149 -13.70 1.57 18.77
C GLU A 149 -12.72 1.26 17.63
N THR A 150 -13.23 0.89 16.47
CA THR A 150 -12.39 0.51 15.31
C THR A 150 -12.92 1.19 14.06
N PRO A 151 -12.09 1.97 13.33
CA PRO A 151 -12.54 2.61 12.10
C PRO A 151 -12.83 1.58 11.01
N LEU A 152 -13.87 1.81 10.23
CA LEU A 152 -14.19 1.03 9.04
C LEU A 152 -13.21 1.34 7.90
N ARG A 153 -13.09 0.42 6.93
CA ARG A 153 -12.27 0.65 5.72
C ARG A 153 -12.73 1.86 4.93
N THR A 154 -14.02 2.14 4.90
CA THR A 154 -14.61 3.34 4.28
C THR A 154 -14.16 4.62 4.98
N GLU A 155 -14.11 4.64 6.30
CA GLU A 155 -13.64 5.77 7.10
C GLU A 155 -12.13 5.98 6.94
N LEU A 156 -11.36 4.89 6.85
CA LEU A 156 -9.92 4.95 6.58
C LEU A 156 -9.61 5.47 5.16
N ALA A 157 -10.51 5.27 4.21
CA ALA A 157 -10.36 5.77 2.84
C ALA A 157 -10.67 7.27 2.70
N MET A 158 -11.31 7.89 3.69
CA MET A 158 -11.65 9.31 3.66
C MET A 158 -10.41 10.17 3.98
N ALA A 159 -10.00 11.02 3.03
CA ALA A 159 -8.84 11.90 3.19
C ALA A 159 -9.00 12.87 4.39
N GLU A 160 -10.23 13.27 4.71
CA GLU A 160 -10.55 14.20 5.81
C GLU A 160 -10.24 13.65 7.20
N ASN A 161 -10.13 12.31 7.32
CA ASN A 161 -9.74 11.64 8.56
C ASN A 161 -8.21 11.62 8.78
N TRP A 162 -7.43 12.14 7.83
CA TRP A 162 -5.99 12.12 7.89
C TRP A 162 -5.39 13.51 7.80
N LYS A 163 -4.35 13.76 8.60
CA LYS A 163 -3.63 15.03 8.58
C LYS A 163 -2.12 14.75 8.52
N PRO A 164 -1.38 15.38 7.59
CA PRO A 164 0.08 15.28 7.58
C PRO A 164 0.64 15.98 8.83
N VAL A 165 1.62 15.34 9.47
CA VAL A 165 2.32 15.83 10.67
C VAL A 165 3.79 16.12 10.36
N TYR A 166 4.40 15.29 9.52
CA TYR A 166 5.79 15.47 9.09
C TYR A 166 5.86 16.38 7.87
N GLU A 167 7.03 16.95 7.65
CA GLU A 167 7.32 17.63 6.40
C GLU A 167 7.17 16.69 5.20
N SER A 168 6.77 17.24 4.06
CA SER A 168 6.46 16.48 2.86
C SER A 168 7.58 15.54 2.42
N LYS A 169 8.83 15.96 2.52
CA LYS A 169 10.01 15.15 2.17
C LYS A 169 10.23 13.92 3.06
N GLN A 170 9.66 13.91 4.26
CA GLN A 170 9.76 12.80 5.21
C GLN A 170 8.62 11.77 5.02
N LEU A 171 7.60 12.10 4.24
CA LEU A 171 6.53 11.19 3.88
C LEU A 171 6.97 10.30 2.73
N ARG A 172 7.46 9.12 3.05
CA ARG A 172 8.09 8.17 2.11
C ARG A 172 7.09 7.34 1.34
N ILE A 173 5.99 7.95 0.90
CA ILE A 173 4.95 7.32 0.10
C ILE A 173 4.57 8.27 -1.03
N VAL A 174 4.65 7.77 -2.27
CA VAL A 174 4.22 8.48 -3.47
C VAL A 174 3.24 7.61 -4.23
N ALA A 175 2.13 8.18 -4.68
CA ALA A 175 1.16 7.51 -5.52
C ALA A 175 1.22 8.08 -6.95
N ILE A 176 1.18 7.21 -7.93
CA ILE A 176 1.08 7.55 -9.35
C ILE A 176 -0.26 7.06 -9.86
N LYS A 177 -1.13 7.97 -10.31
CA LYS A 177 -2.36 7.63 -11.01
C LYS A 177 -2.11 7.66 -12.51
N HIS A 178 -2.38 6.55 -13.19
CA HIS A 178 -2.05 6.39 -14.60
C HIS A 178 -3.02 5.46 -15.31
N LYS A 179 -2.97 5.45 -16.64
CA LYS A 179 -3.58 4.43 -17.48
C LYS A 179 -2.51 3.47 -18.01
N ILE A 180 -2.95 2.33 -18.50
CA ILE A 180 -2.16 1.38 -19.29
C ILE A 180 -2.65 1.42 -20.74
N GLY A 181 -1.75 1.22 -21.70
CA GLY A 181 -2.06 1.19 -23.12
C GLY A 181 -2.59 -0.16 -23.61
#